data_418e4f5dcb88a9bb606a8e99f7c27206
#
_entry.id   418e4f5dcb88a9bb606a8e99f7c27206
#
_cell.length_a   1.000
_cell.length_b   1.000
_cell.length_c   1.000
_cell.angle_alpha   90.00
_cell.angle_beta   90.00
_cell.angle_gamma   90.00
#
_symmetry.space_group_name_H-M   'P 1'
#
loop_
_entity.id
_entity.type
_entity.pdbx_description
1 polymer ?
#
loop_
_entity_poly.entity_id
_entity_poly.type
_entity_poly.pdbx_seq_one_letter_code
_entity_poly.pdbx_strand_id
1 'polypeptide(L)'
;MCNKDNQQFHPALKDGVPLLRLDEKKIRKGKPLGLPYQGSKKKVAKKIVEIIKQNFGTDKIVYDIFGGGGAITAECLINGLDVRYNDHCEFITAAFQKIISSDRDWLKTLIVSREEFFKIREKQNKTLDDKLKLLVNSFGNDRQSYLYAKSFADDK
;
A
#
# COMPACT_ATOMS: atom_id res chain seq x y z
N MET A 1 33.99 -24.58 0.49
CA MET A 1 34.49 -23.24 0.86
C MET A 1 34.20 -22.30 -0.28
N CYS A 2 33.16 -21.49 -0.16
CA CYS A 2 32.83 -20.48 -1.17
C CYS A 2 32.71 -19.16 -0.42
N ASN A 3 33.80 -18.39 -0.45
CA ASN A 3 33.77 -16.98 -0.06
C ASN A 3 32.87 -16.25 -1.05
N LYS A 4 31.65 -16.00 -0.69
CA LYS A 4 30.83 -14.96 -1.35
C LYS A 4 31.31 -13.63 -0.77
N ASP A 5 32.09 -12.93 -1.56
CA ASP A 5 32.52 -11.57 -1.26
C ASP A 5 31.31 -10.75 -0.85
N ASN A 6 31.30 -10.37 0.41
CA ASN A 6 30.34 -9.47 1.00
C ASN A 6 30.70 -8.06 0.51
N GLN A 7 30.52 -7.79 -0.80
CA GLN A 7 30.69 -6.46 -1.34
C GLN A 7 29.60 -5.58 -0.74
N GLN A 8 29.94 -4.93 0.36
CA GLN A 8 29.14 -3.86 0.91
C GLN A 8 28.99 -2.78 -0.17
N PHE A 9 27.76 -2.61 -0.65
CA PHE A 9 27.45 -1.57 -1.62
C PHE A 9 27.67 -0.20 -0.97
N HIS A 10 28.68 0.53 -1.46
CA HIS A 10 28.91 1.93 -1.12
C HIS A 10 28.50 2.76 -2.33
N PRO A 11 27.37 3.49 -2.27
CA PRO A 11 26.99 4.36 -3.36
C PRO A 11 28.06 5.43 -3.60
N ALA A 12 28.33 5.75 -4.85
CA ALA A 12 29.16 6.90 -5.18
C ALA A 12 28.57 8.14 -4.52
N LEU A 13 29.42 9.02 -3.98
CA LEU A 13 28.99 10.27 -3.37
C LEU A 13 29.19 11.42 -4.37
N LYS A 14 28.19 12.29 -4.46
CA LYS A 14 28.31 13.59 -5.09
C LYS A 14 27.96 14.64 -4.04
N ASP A 15 28.89 15.52 -3.74
CA ASP A 15 28.73 16.58 -2.71
C ASP A 15 28.28 16.02 -1.35
N GLY A 16 28.79 14.81 -0.96
CA GLY A 16 28.45 14.11 0.27
C GLY A 16 27.10 13.37 0.25
N VAL A 17 26.36 13.42 -0.85
CA VAL A 17 25.06 12.74 -1.01
C VAL A 17 25.25 11.43 -1.77
N PRO A 18 24.70 10.29 -1.28
CA PRO A 18 24.73 9.02 -1.99
C PRO A 18 24.00 9.09 -3.33
N LEU A 19 24.68 8.73 -4.42
CA LEU A 19 24.06 8.58 -5.74
C LEU A 19 23.47 7.18 -5.89
N LEU A 20 22.16 7.08 -5.89
CA LEU A 20 21.45 5.83 -6.14
C LEU A 20 21.21 5.63 -7.64
N ARG A 21 21.40 4.40 -8.09
CA ARG A 21 21.15 4.01 -9.49
C ARG A 21 19.68 3.71 -9.69
N LEU A 22 19.13 4.09 -10.85
CA LEU A 22 17.82 3.69 -11.30
C LEU A 22 17.80 3.50 -12.81
N ASP A 23 17.74 2.25 -13.26
CA ASP A 23 17.35 1.90 -14.63
C ASP A 23 15.82 1.79 -14.68
N GLU A 24 15.17 2.82 -15.22
CA GLU A 24 13.70 2.88 -15.27
C GLU A 24 13.08 1.77 -16.14
N LYS A 25 13.85 1.16 -17.07
CA LYS A 25 13.38 0.03 -17.89
C LYS A 25 13.06 -1.21 -17.07
N LYS A 26 13.67 -1.35 -15.89
CA LYS A 26 13.47 -2.46 -14.96
C LYS A 26 12.27 -2.27 -14.03
N ILE A 27 11.67 -1.09 -14.00
CA ILE A 27 10.50 -0.82 -13.17
C ILE A 27 9.35 -1.75 -13.60
N ARG A 28 8.76 -2.45 -12.63
CA ARG A 28 7.64 -3.37 -12.86
C ARG A 28 6.48 -2.67 -13.57
N LYS A 29 5.97 -3.27 -14.64
CA LYS A 29 4.75 -2.82 -15.32
C LYS A 29 3.51 -3.24 -14.52
N GLY A 30 2.37 -2.60 -14.78
CA GLY A 30 1.09 -2.91 -14.15
C GLY A 30 0.61 -1.83 -13.18
N LYS A 31 -0.55 -2.06 -12.54
CA LYS A 31 -1.19 -1.07 -11.67
C LYS A 31 -0.42 -0.90 -10.34
N PRO A 32 -0.46 0.30 -9.74
CA PRO A 32 0.03 0.51 -8.37
C PRO A 32 -0.80 -0.28 -7.35
N LEU A 33 -0.14 -0.75 -6.31
CA LEU A 33 -0.74 -1.53 -5.23
C LEU A 33 -0.95 -0.70 -3.96
N GLY A 34 -1.63 -1.27 -2.98
CA GLY A 34 -1.88 -0.67 -1.68
C GLY A 34 -3.31 -0.17 -1.49
N LEU A 35 -3.68 0.09 -0.25
CA LEU A 35 -4.99 0.60 0.13
C LEU A 35 -5.23 2.03 -0.39
N PRO A 36 -6.51 2.43 -0.57
CA PRO A 36 -6.84 3.84 -0.66
C PRO A 36 -6.45 4.54 0.64
N TYR A 37 -5.56 5.53 0.55
CA TYR A 37 -5.04 6.22 1.73
C TYR A 37 -4.52 7.61 1.35
N GLN A 38 -4.84 8.62 2.16
CA GLN A 38 -4.31 9.97 1.97
C GLN A 38 -2.79 9.96 2.15
N GLY A 39 -2.06 10.59 1.25
CA GLY A 39 -0.60 10.58 1.25
C GLY A 39 0.02 9.26 0.75
N SER A 40 -0.78 8.36 0.15
CA SER A 40 -0.30 7.09 -0.39
C SER A 40 0.85 7.29 -1.37
N LYS A 41 1.90 6.46 -1.24
CA LYS A 41 3.07 6.44 -2.11
C LYS A 41 2.87 5.63 -3.40
N LYS A 42 1.63 5.26 -3.75
CA LYS A 42 1.30 4.45 -4.95
C LYS A 42 1.99 4.92 -6.23
N LYS A 43 2.07 6.25 -6.44
CA LYS A 43 2.67 6.83 -7.64
C LYS A 43 4.18 6.58 -7.76
N VAL A 44 4.87 6.44 -6.64
CA VAL A 44 6.34 6.34 -6.57
C VAL A 44 6.84 5.00 -6.04
N ALA A 45 5.96 4.15 -5.48
CA ALA A 45 6.34 2.89 -4.83
C ALA A 45 7.19 1.99 -5.74
N LYS A 46 6.82 1.84 -7.00
CA LYS A 46 7.57 1.04 -7.98
C LYS A 46 8.99 1.56 -8.20
N LYS A 47 9.15 2.89 -8.31
CA LYS A 47 10.48 3.50 -8.46
C LYS A 47 11.32 3.29 -7.21
N ILE A 48 10.73 3.47 -6.02
CA ILE A 48 11.41 3.27 -4.73
C ILE A 48 11.89 1.81 -4.61
N VAL A 49 11.02 0.85 -4.86
CA VAL A 49 11.37 -0.57 -4.76
C VAL A 49 12.42 -0.96 -5.80
N GLU A 50 12.35 -0.42 -7.02
CA GLU A 50 13.37 -0.69 -8.03
C GLU A 50 14.73 -0.06 -7.65
N ILE A 51 14.75 1.13 -7.06
CA ILE A 51 15.97 1.72 -6.49
C ILE A 51 16.55 0.81 -5.39
N ILE A 52 15.72 0.31 -4.49
CA ILE A 52 16.16 -0.63 -3.43
C ILE A 52 16.83 -1.85 -4.06
N LYS A 53 16.17 -2.51 -5.01
CA LYS A 53 16.69 -3.70 -5.68
C LYS A 53 18.02 -3.45 -6.39
N GLN A 54 18.12 -2.35 -7.13
CA GLN A 54 19.32 -2.06 -7.93
C GLN A 54 20.53 -1.63 -7.10
N ASN A 55 20.31 -1.10 -5.91
CA ASN A 55 21.39 -0.57 -5.08
C ASN A 55 21.72 -1.44 -3.86
N PHE A 56 20.75 -2.19 -3.33
CA PHE A 56 20.92 -2.95 -2.09
C PHE A 56 20.69 -4.46 -2.25
N GLY A 57 20.27 -4.89 -3.45
CA GLY A 57 19.94 -6.30 -3.70
C GLY A 57 18.54 -6.69 -3.24
N THR A 58 18.27 -8.00 -3.25
CA THR A 58 16.97 -8.58 -2.89
C THR A 58 17.04 -9.55 -1.72
N ASP A 59 18.20 -9.69 -1.12
CA ASP A 59 18.55 -10.62 -0.05
C ASP A 59 18.44 -10.01 1.36
N LYS A 60 18.08 -8.73 1.43
CA LYS A 60 17.98 -7.98 2.68
C LYS A 60 16.54 -7.70 3.05
N ILE A 61 16.27 -7.57 4.35
CA ILE A 61 14.97 -7.18 4.87
C ILE A 61 14.77 -5.68 4.67
N VAL A 62 13.64 -5.32 4.05
CA VAL A 62 13.20 -3.93 3.94
C VAL A 62 12.28 -3.60 5.12
N TYR A 63 12.52 -2.52 5.80
CA TYR A 63 11.67 -2.03 6.88
C TYR A 63 10.85 -0.83 6.38
N ASP A 64 9.56 -1.05 6.13
CA ASP A 64 8.58 0.00 5.76
C ASP A 64 7.94 0.53 7.06
N ILE A 65 8.63 1.45 7.73
CA ILE A 65 8.29 1.90 9.09
C ILE A 65 7.05 2.82 9.11
N PHE A 66 6.79 3.52 8.01
CA PHE A 66 5.65 4.42 7.83
C PHE A 66 4.80 3.96 6.64
N GLY A 67 4.39 2.71 6.67
CA GLY A 67 3.82 1.99 5.54
C GLY A 67 2.47 2.51 5.05
N GLY A 68 1.70 3.19 5.91
CA GLY A 68 0.40 3.74 5.55
C GLY A 68 -0.49 2.72 4.87
N GLY A 69 -1.01 3.03 3.69
CA GLY A 69 -1.81 2.10 2.89
C GLY A 69 -1.03 0.93 2.27
N GLY A 70 0.20 0.67 2.70
CA GLY A 70 1.00 -0.49 2.28
C GLY A 70 1.49 -0.48 0.83
N ALA A 71 1.59 0.69 0.19
CA ALA A 71 1.96 0.75 -1.21
C ALA A 71 3.39 0.27 -1.49
N ILE A 72 4.35 0.63 -0.65
CA ILE A 72 5.75 0.19 -0.75
C ILE A 72 5.85 -1.27 -0.32
N THR A 73 5.25 -1.64 0.82
CA THR A 73 5.21 -3.02 1.31
C THR A 73 4.65 -3.99 0.27
N ALA A 74 3.49 -3.68 -0.34
CA ALA A 74 2.88 -4.53 -1.36
C ALA A 74 3.77 -4.63 -2.61
N GLU A 75 4.43 -3.55 -3.01
CA GLU A 75 5.36 -3.58 -4.14
C GLU A 75 6.63 -4.38 -3.81
N CYS A 76 7.14 -4.33 -2.58
CA CYS A 76 8.24 -5.18 -2.11
C CYS A 76 7.87 -6.66 -2.22
N LEU A 77 6.71 -7.06 -1.67
CA LEU A 77 6.23 -8.44 -1.69
C LEU A 77 6.10 -8.99 -3.10
N ILE A 78 5.52 -8.24 -4.04
CA ILE A 78 5.35 -8.70 -5.43
C ILE A 78 6.68 -8.79 -6.19
N ASN A 79 7.71 -8.09 -5.72
CA ASN A 79 9.06 -8.19 -6.25
C ASN A 79 9.93 -9.24 -5.51
N GLY A 80 9.35 -10.02 -4.59
CA GLY A 80 10.04 -11.09 -3.86
C GLY A 80 10.99 -10.61 -2.77
N LEU A 81 10.84 -9.36 -2.31
CA LEU A 81 11.63 -8.84 -1.19
C LEU A 81 10.99 -9.24 0.14
N ASP A 82 11.83 -9.58 1.11
CA ASP A 82 11.38 -9.69 2.51
C ASP A 82 11.13 -8.28 3.08
N VAL A 83 9.96 -8.04 3.64
CA VAL A 83 9.57 -6.73 4.13
C VAL A 83 8.90 -6.81 5.50
N ARG A 84 9.23 -5.88 6.37
CA ARG A 84 8.57 -5.67 7.66
C ARG A 84 7.80 -4.37 7.60
N TYR A 85 6.47 -4.51 7.71
CA TYR A 85 5.54 -3.38 7.68
C TYR A 85 5.25 -2.88 9.08
N ASN A 86 5.23 -1.56 9.23
CA ASN A 86 4.75 -0.87 10.44
C ASN A 86 4.06 0.44 10.06
N ASP A 87 3.08 0.85 10.85
CA ASP A 87 2.52 2.20 10.81
C ASP A 87 2.03 2.61 12.20
N HIS A 88 2.06 3.89 12.49
CA HIS A 88 1.57 4.45 13.75
C HIS A 88 0.04 4.32 13.91
N CYS A 89 -0.69 4.35 12.81
CA CYS A 89 -2.15 4.28 12.81
C CYS A 89 -2.62 2.83 12.95
N GLU A 90 -3.10 2.44 14.13
CA GLU A 90 -3.62 1.08 14.41
C GLU A 90 -4.71 0.66 13.43
N PHE A 91 -5.60 1.59 13.04
CA PHE A 91 -6.64 1.30 12.06
C PHE A 91 -6.05 0.87 10.73
N ILE A 92 -5.08 1.61 10.20
CA ILE A 92 -4.52 1.30 8.87
C ILE A 92 -3.69 0.03 8.89
N THR A 93 -2.99 -0.24 9.99
CA THR A 93 -2.25 -1.49 10.20
C THR A 93 -3.20 -2.69 10.22
N ALA A 94 -4.26 -2.64 11.02
CA ALA A 94 -5.27 -3.68 11.07
C ALA A 94 -5.99 -3.85 9.73
N ALA A 95 -6.31 -2.76 9.03
CA ALA A 95 -6.93 -2.78 7.70
C ALA A 95 -6.03 -3.46 6.66
N PHE A 96 -4.74 -3.12 6.65
CA PHE A 96 -3.78 -3.73 5.74
C PHE A 96 -3.63 -5.22 6.01
N GLN A 97 -3.44 -5.63 7.27
CA GLN A 97 -3.36 -7.04 7.67
C GLN A 97 -4.61 -7.82 7.29
N LYS A 98 -5.80 -7.26 7.57
CA LYS A 98 -7.08 -7.90 7.22
C LYS A 98 -7.18 -8.15 5.72
N ILE A 99 -6.84 -7.17 4.89
CA ILE A 99 -6.93 -7.28 3.43
C ILE A 99 -5.97 -8.32 2.86
N ILE A 100 -4.70 -8.35 3.31
CA ILE A 100 -3.73 -9.32 2.79
C ILE A 100 -4.00 -10.75 3.26
N SER A 101 -4.73 -10.93 4.36
CA SER A 101 -5.12 -12.25 4.90
C SER A 101 -6.49 -12.72 4.46
N SER A 102 -7.28 -11.89 3.76
CA SER A 102 -8.64 -12.21 3.36
C SER A 102 -8.70 -12.74 1.92
N ASP A 103 -9.71 -13.55 1.66
CA ASP A 103 -10.00 -14.05 0.32
C ASP A 103 -10.68 -12.98 -0.56
N ARG A 104 -10.82 -13.31 -1.84
CA ARG A 104 -11.40 -12.40 -2.83
C ARG A 104 -12.90 -12.16 -2.61
N ASP A 105 -13.61 -13.13 -2.06
CA ASP A 105 -15.06 -13.02 -1.87
C ASP A 105 -15.37 -12.09 -0.70
N TRP A 106 -14.60 -12.17 0.37
CA TRP A 106 -14.70 -11.18 1.44
C TRP A 106 -14.36 -9.76 0.93
N LEU A 107 -13.35 -9.59 0.07
CA LEU A 107 -13.02 -8.28 -0.50
C LEU A 107 -14.19 -7.65 -1.27
N LYS A 108 -15.01 -8.45 -1.96
CA LYS A 108 -16.21 -7.97 -2.66
C LYS A 108 -17.25 -7.40 -1.69
N THR A 109 -17.35 -7.92 -0.48
CA THR A 109 -18.30 -7.43 0.53
C THR A 109 -17.97 -6.03 1.05
N LEU A 110 -16.80 -5.51 0.75
CA LEU A 110 -16.42 -4.15 1.11
C LEU A 110 -17.09 -3.08 0.23
N ILE A 111 -17.58 -3.46 -0.95
CA ILE A 111 -18.33 -2.55 -1.83
C ILE A 111 -19.79 -2.56 -1.38
N VAL A 112 -20.30 -1.40 -1.00
CA VAL A 112 -21.64 -1.25 -0.43
C VAL A 112 -22.48 -0.23 -1.17
N SER A 113 -23.81 -0.35 -1.03
CA SER A 113 -24.75 0.65 -1.55
C SER A 113 -24.62 1.99 -0.84
N ARG A 114 -25.18 3.03 -1.46
CA ARG A 114 -25.25 4.36 -0.86
C ARG A 114 -25.98 4.35 0.48
N GLU A 115 -27.09 3.62 0.56
CA GLU A 115 -27.90 3.50 1.77
C GLU A 115 -27.10 2.83 2.90
N GLU A 116 -26.46 1.69 2.60
CA GLU A 116 -25.63 0.98 3.57
C GLU A 116 -24.44 1.83 4.03
N PHE A 117 -23.80 2.59 3.12
CA PHE A 117 -22.71 3.50 3.46
C PHE A 117 -23.14 4.51 4.53
N PHE A 118 -24.25 5.21 4.31
CA PHE A 118 -24.73 6.21 5.26
C PHE A 118 -25.19 5.57 6.58
N LYS A 119 -25.83 4.40 6.55
CA LYS A 119 -26.17 3.64 7.74
C LYS A 119 -24.92 3.26 8.56
N ILE A 120 -23.85 2.83 7.90
CA ILE A 120 -22.57 2.53 8.56
C ILE A 120 -21.95 3.81 9.13
N ARG A 121 -22.00 4.90 8.36
CA ARG A 121 -21.46 6.20 8.80
C ARG A 121 -22.06 6.69 10.11
N GLU A 122 -23.36 6.49 10.31
CA GLU A 122 -24.11 6.90 11.51
C GLU A 122 -23.87 5.99 12.74
N LYS A 123 -23.29 4.80 12.57
CA LYS A 123 -22.99 3.92 13.71
C LYS A 123 -22.07 4.62 14.73
N GLN A 124 -22.38 4.52 16.01
CA GLN A 124 -21.49 4.99 17.09
C GLN A 124 -20.24 4.10 17.19
N ASN A 125 -20.42 2.79 17.27
CA ASN A 125 -19.34 1.82 17.34
C ASN A 125 -19.16 1.14 15.98
N LYS A 126 -18.07 1.47 15.30
CA LYS A 126 -17.71 0.94 13.98
C LYS A 126 -16.69 -0.17 14.10
N THR A 127 -16.99 -1.33 13.56
CA THR A 127 -16.04 -2.44 13.42
C THR A 127 -14.93 -2.07 12.41
N LEU A 128 -13.89 -2.90 12.32
CA LEU A 128 -12.87 -2.76 11.29
C LEU A 128 -13.45 -2.83 9.88
N ASP A 129 -14.38 -3.76 9.65
CA ASP A 129 -15.07 -3.94 8.37
C ASP A 129 -15.92 -2.71 8.02
N ASP A 130 -16.64 -2.14 8.99
CA ASP A 130 -17.37 -0.87 8.81
C ASP A 130 -16.44 0.27 8.36
N LYS A 131 -15.29 0.41 9.04
CA LYS A 131 -14.30 1.44 8.71
C LYS A 131 -13.68 1.21 7.32
N LEU A 132 -13.45 -0.04 6.93
CA LEU A 132 -12.97 -0.39 5.59
C LEU A 132 -14.03 -0.10 4.51
N LYS A 133 -15.29 -0.47 4.74
CA LYS A 133 -16.39 -0.13 3.84
C LYS A 133 -16.49 1.39 3.62
N LEU A 134 -16.41 2.18 4.68
CA LEU A 134 -16.38 3.64 4.56
C LEU A 134 -15.15 4.13 3.77
N LEU A 135 -13.97 3.56 4.02
CA LEU A 135 -12.73 3.97 3.35
C LEU A 135 -12.77 3.73 1.84
N VAL A 136 -13.21 2.55 1.40
CA VAL A 136 -13.17 2.16 -0.02
C VAL A 136 -14.30 2.76 -0.84
N ASN A 137 -15.43 3.13 -0.22
CA ASN A 137 -16.59 3.70 -0.89
C ASN A 137 -16.70 5.23 -0.73
N SER A 138 -15.68 5.92 -0.20
CA SER A 138 -15.72 7.35 -0.03
C SER A 138 -14.89 8.11 -1.06
N PHE A 139 -15.40 9.29 -1.45
CA PHE A 139 -14.67 10.21 -2.32
C PHE A 139 -13.42 10.75 -1.59
N GLY A 140 -12.29 10.73 -2.27
CA GLY A 140 -11.02 11.14 -1.66
C GLY A 140 -10.60 10.35 -0.42
N ASN A 141 -11.23 9.20 -0.15
CA ASN A 141 -11.00 8.36 1.03
C ASN A 141 -11.26 9.08 2.37
N ASP A 142 -12.19 10.05 2.37
CA ASP A 142 -12.56 10.88 3.53
C ASP A 142 -13.45 10.14 4.54
N ARG A 143 -14.02 8.99 4.15
CA ARG A 143 -14.96 8.17 4.93
C ARG A 143 -16.27 8.88 5.29
N GLN A 144 -16.57 10.00 4.63
CA GLN A 144 -17.73 10.85 4.86
C GLN A 144 -18.65 10.95 3.65
N SER A 145 -18.06 11.15 2.47
CA SER A 145 -18.77 11.43 1.23
C SER A 145 -18.78 10.18 0.35
N TYR A 146 -19.95 9.66 0.01
CA TYR A 146 -20.07 8.48 -0.82
C TYR A 146 -19.52 8.73 -2.24
N LEU A 147 -18.76 7.78 -2.76
CA LEU A 147 -17.98 7.92 -4.00
C LEU A 147 -18.85 8.10 -5.26
N TYR A 148 -20.02 7.46 -5.32
CA TYR A 148 -20.85 7.43 -6.52
C TYR A 148 -21.94 8.49 -6.47
N ALA A 149 -22.21 9.13 -7.63
CA ALA A 149 -23.33 10.07 -7.78
C ALA A 149 -24.68 9.36 -7.58
N LYS A 150 -25.71 10.13 -7.16
CA LYS A 150 -27.05 9.58 -6.88
C LYS A 150 -27.67 8.85 -8.08
N SER A 151 -27.41 9.35 -9.30
CA SER A 151 -27.89 8.74 -10.55
C SER A 151 -27.31 7.36 -10.88
N PHE A 152 -26.21 6.97 -10.26
CA PHE A 152 -25.61 5.64 -10.43
C PHE A 152 -26.01 4.63 -9.35
N ALA A 153 -26.67 5.10 -8.29
CA ALA A 153 -27.05 4.27 -7.16
C ALA A 153 -28.44 3.66 -7.33
N ASP A 154 -29.27 4.25 -8.20
CA ASP A 154 -30.66 3.87 -8.40
C ASP A 154 -30.84 2.83 -9.52
N ASP A 155 -29.77 2.51 -10.28
CA ASP A 155 -29.76 1.57 -11.42
C ASP A 155 -29.15 0.18 -11.08
N LYS A 156 -29.11 -0.22 -9.78
CA LYS A 156 -28.62 -1.53 -9.37
C LYS A 156 -29.58 -2.23 -8.43
#